data_a5ed29ae0c0dd59f279793284a81549f
#
_entry.id   a5ed29ae0c0dd59f279793284a81549f
#
_cell.length_a   1.000
_cell.length_b   1.000
_cell.length_c   1.000
_cell.angle_alpha   90.00
_cell.angle_beta   90.00
_cell.angle_gamma   90.00
#
_symmetry.space_group_name_H-M   'P 1'
#
loop_
_entity.id
_entity.type
_entity.pdbx_description
1 polymer ?
#
loop_
_entity_poly.entity_id
_entity_poly.type
_entity_poly.pdbx_seq_one_letter_code
_entity_poly.pdbx_strand_id
1 'polypeptide(L)'
;MRFTQSSGQPSARRGEVKRRTGALAVKVGMLGTWDAFGQRHALTVLHVDGCRVVQVKTEAVDGYTALQVGAGTRKEKHASKPFAGHVRAHAGELAEGAGFGPHELLRHLAEFRVSEDALLPSGTPIPAAHFSPGQLVDVRGVTRGKGFQGAMKRWNFGGQRATHGVSKTHRAHGSMGGCQNPGRVFKGKKMAGRMGGKRVTAQNLVVHKIDTVRNLLFVRGAVPGAKGDFVKVSDSVKKVTPAVLESGALPFPTRSPDEALPAVLETDA
;
A
#
# COMPACT_ATOMS: atom_id res chain seq x y z
N MET A 1 -21.98 -57.88 1.95
CA MET A 1 -20.82 -56.98 2.08
C MET A 1 -21.35 -55.57 2.29
N ARG A 2 -21.20 -55.03 3.50
CA ARG A 2 -21.63 -53.65 3.82
C ARG A 2 -20.43 -52.72 3.57
N PHE A 3 -20.58 -51.77 2.63
CA PHE A 3 -19.64 -50.68 2.46
C PHE A 3 -19.85 -49.68 3.59
N THR A 4 -18.89 -49.59 4.51
CA THR A 4 -18.82 -48.54 5.49
C THR A 4 -18.35 -47.26 4.78
N GLN A 5 -19.23 -46.25 4.72
CA GLN A 5 -18.86 -44.90 4.32
C GLN A 5 -17.90 -44.34 5.36
N SER A 6 -16.66 -44.07 4.95
CA SER A 6 -15.73 -43.31 5.72
C SER A 6 -16.24 -41.87 5.74
N SER A 7 -16.62 -41.40 6.92
CA SER A 7 -16.88 -39.99 7.21
C SER A 7 -15.62 -39.18 6.92
N GLY A 8 -15.59 -38.53 5.77
CA GLY A 8 -14.53 -37.57 5.43
C GLY A 8 -14.55 -36.44 6.46
N GLN A 9 -13.56 -36.43 7.30
CA GLN A 9 -13.27 -35.22 8.11
C GLN A 9 -13.05 -34.08 7.15
N PRO A 10 -13.67 -32.90 7.38
CA PRO A 10 -13.38 -31.73 6.59
C PRO A 10 -11.89 -31.44 6.78
N SER A 11 -11.15 -31.40 5.65
CA SER A 11 -9.75 -30.97 5.64
C SER A 11 -9.64 -29.67 6.44
N ALA A 12 -8.83 -29.69 7.50
CA ALA A 12 -8.56 -28.50 8.31
C ALA A 12 -8.27 -27.34 7.35
N ARG A 13 -9.17 -26.36 7.31
CA ARG A 13 -8.97 -25.11 6.58
C ARG A 13 -7.65 -24.57 7.10
N ARG A 14 -6.68 -24.30 6.20
CA ARG A 14 -5.46 -23.58 6.54
C ARG A 14 -5.88 -22.41 7.40
N GLY A 15 -5.36 -22.33 8.64
CA GLY A 15 -5.80 -21.38 9.64
C GLY A 15 -6.02 -20.01 9.01
N GLU A 16 -7.16 -19.44 9.25
CA GLU A 16 -7.58 -18.16 8.65
C GLU A 16 -6.53 -17.13 9.02
N VAL A 17 -5.82 -16.63 8.03
CA VAL A 17 -4.75 -15.64 8.24
C VAL A 17 -5.41 -14.39 8.77
N LYS A 18 -5.20 -14.07 10.06
CA LYS A 18 -5.66 -12.84 10.67
C LYS A 18 -5.13 -11.66 9.89
N ARG A 19 -6.03 -10.79 9.44
CA ARG A 19 -5.72 -9.60 8.66
C ARG A 19 -6.23 -8.38 9.39
N ARG A 20 -5.33 -7.56 9.89
CA ARG A 20 -5.66 -6.25 10.44
C ARG A 20 -5.71 -5.19 9.34
N THR A 21 -6.23 -4.02 9.68
CA THR A 21 -6.27 -2.87 8.76
C THR A 21 -4.86 -2.41 8.41
N GLY A 22 -4.74 -1.66 7.33
CA GLY A 22 -3.56 -0.88 7.00
C GLY A 22 -3.85 0.60 7.16
N ALA A 23 -2.86 1.44 6.85
CA ALA A 23 -2.96 2.89 6.89
C ALA A 23 -2.82 3.52 5.50
N LEU A 24 -3.42 4.71 5.35
CA LEU A 24 -3.15 5.61 4.23
C LEU A 24 -2.08 6.62 4.65
N ALA A 25 -1.06 6.76 3.83
CA ALA A 25 0.02 7.70 4.07
C ALA A 25 0.36 8.53 2.84
N VAL A 26 0.93 9.70 3.05
CA VAL A 26 1.43 10.58 1.99
C VAL A 26 2.94 10.39 1.87
N LYS A 27 3.44 10.19 0.66
CA LYS A 27 4.87 10.10 0.40
C LYS A 27 5.51 11.50 0.50
N VAL A 28 6.31 11.73 1.52
CA VAL A 28 7.00 13.00 1.74
C VAL A 28 8.28 13.10 0.90
N GLY A 29 9.10 12.06 0.92
CA GLY A 29 10.38 12.06 0.21
C GLY A 29 11.23 10.86 0.53
N MET A 30 12.52 10.96 0.24
CA MET A 30 13.52 9.95 0.60
C MET A 30 14.72 10.63 1.27
N LEU A 31 15.34 9.90 2.19
CA LEU A 31 16.58 10.30 2.85
C LEU A 31 17.52 9.09 2.95
N GLY A 32 18.79 9.36 3.23
CA GLY A 32 19.78 8.32 3.57
C GLY A 32 20.12 8.40 5.04
N THR A 33 20.27 7.26 5.68
CA THR A 33 20.76 7.13 7.06
C THR A 33 21.81 6.04 7.13
N TRP A 34 22.58 6.01 8.19
CA TRP A 34 23.55 4.98 8.49
C TRP A 34 23.08 4.24 9.74
N ASP A 35 23.28 2.94 9.76
CA ASP A 35 23.08 2.12 10.95
C ASP A 35 24.31 2.16 11.87
N ALA A 36 24.23 1.48 13.01
CA ALA A 36 25.32 1.37 13.98
C ALA A 36 26.60 0.72 13.40
N PHE A 37 26.45 -0.07 12.33
CA PHE A 37 27.56 -0.73 11.64
C PHE A 37 28.14 0.11 10.50
N GLY A 38 27.70 1.35 10.31
CA GLY A 38 28.14 2.24 9.22
C GLY A 38 27.55 1.90 7.86
N GLN A 39 26.57 0.99 7.76
CA GLN A 39 25.90 0.67 6.51
C GLN A 39 24.86 1.75 6.17
N ARG A 40 24.93 2.26 4.94
CA ARG A 40 23.99 3.26 4.45
C ARG A 40 22.68 2.63 3.99
N HIS A 41 21.57 3.14 4.50
CA HIS A 41 20.21 2.76 4.09
C HIS A 41 19.47 3.91 3.42
N ALA A 42 18.81 3.62 2.30
CA ALA A 42 17.89 4.56 1.68
C ALA A 42 16.50 4.37 2.28
N LEU A 43 15.96 5.41 2.90
CA LEU A 43 14.65 5.39 3.53
C LEU A 43 13.67 6.27 2.77
N THR A 44 12.43 5.79 2.62
CA THR A 44 11.30 6.61 2.19
C THR A 44 10.51 7.04 3.42
N VAL A 45 10.22 8.33 3.50
CA VAL A 45 9.41 8.93 4.57
C VAL A 45 7.96 9.00 4.10
N LEU A 46 7.08 8.42 4.90
CA LEU A 46 5.63 8.41 4.70
C LEU A 46 4.97 9.12 5.90
N HIS A 47 4.11 10.07 5.64
CA HIS A 47 3.34 10.79 6.65
C HIS A 47 1.93 10.22 6.72
N VAL A 48 1.52 9.76 7.89
CA VAL A 48 0.16 9.30 8.16
C VAL A 48 -0.66 10.50 8.61
N ASP A 49 -1.36 11.12 7.66
CA ASP A 49 -2.06 12.39 7.85
C ASP A 49 -3.52 12.15 8.24
N GLY A 50 -3.83 12.23 9.53
CA GLY A 50 -5.19 12.12 10.05
C GLY A 50 -5.93 10.84 9.63
N CYS A 51 -5.22 9.73 9.49
CA CYS A 51 -5.77 8.46 9.04
C CYS A 51 -6.75 7.89 10.06
N ARG A 52 -7.99 7.56 9.62
CA ARG A 52 -9.03 7.01 10.50
C ARG A 52 -10.02 6.13 9.74
N VAL A 53 -10.75 5.30 10.49
CA VAL A 53 -11.84 4.47 9.97
C VAL A 53 -13.04 5.37 9.67
N VAL A 54 -13.59 5.25 8.46
CA VAL A 54 -14.79 6.00 8.01
C VAL A 54 -16.01 5.12 8.08
N GLN A 55 -15.94 3.92 7.53
CA GLN A 55 -17.07 2.99 7.43
C GLN A 55 -16.59 1.56 7.70
N VAL A 56 -17.40 0.82 8.44
CA VAL A 56 -17.24 -0.61 8.66
C VAL A 56 -18.13 -1.35 7.67
N LYS A 57 -17.54 -2.27 6.91
CA LYS A 57 -18.26 -3.16 6.00
C LYS A 57 -18.32 -4.54 6.59
N THR A 58 -19.53 -5.10 6.64
CA THR A 58 -19.82 -6.41 7.21
C THR A 58 -20.32 -7.37 6.14
N GLU A 59 -20.15 -8.66 6.37
CA GLU A 59 -20.59 -9.69 5.42
C GLU A 59 -22.11 -9.67 5.20
N ALA A 60 -22.90 -9.34 6.23
CA ALA A 60 -24.34 -9.28 6.16
C ALA A 60 -24.89 -8.19 5.21
N VAL A 61 -24.20 -7.04 5.11
CA VAL A 61 -24.63 -5.90 4.30
C VAL A 61 -23.89 -5.85 2.97
N ASP A 62 -22.56 -5.99 3.00
CA ASP A 62 -21.68 -5.76 1.85
C ASP A 62 -21.22 -7.06 1.17
N GLY A 63 -21.46 -8.22 1.79
CA GLY A 63 -21.00 -9.54 1.31
C GLY A 63 -19.52 -9.81 1.55
N TYR A 64 -18.84 -8.96 2.32
CA TYR A 64 -17.44 -9.15 2.75
C TYR A 64 -17.10 -8.24 3.93
N THR A 65 -16.07 -8.59 4.70
CA THR A 65 -15.56 -7.77 5.80
C THR A 65 -14.44 -6.86 5.34
N ALA A 66 -14.58 -5.55 5.60
CA ALA A 66 -13.58 -4.55 5.30
C ALA A 66 -13.74 -3.29 6.13
N LEU A 67 -12.68 -2.52 6.26
CA LEU A 67 -12.69 -1.18 6.81
C LEU A 67 -12.41 -0.17 5.69
N GLN A 68 -13.29 0.82 5.52
CA GLN A 68 -13.00 1.98 4.71
C GLN A 68 -12.26 3.00 5.56
N VAL A 69 -11.06 3.34 5.15
CA VAL A 69 -10.16 4.24 5.86
C VAL A 69 -9.97 5.51 5.04
N GLY A 70 -10.00 6.64 5.71
CA GLY A 70 -9.79 7.95 5.09
C GLY A 70 -8.55 8.64 5.66
N ALA A 71 -7.89 9.48 4.84
CA ALA A 71 -6.74 10.26 5.25
C ALA A 71 -6.62 11.58 4.50
N GLY A 72 -5.88 12.52 5.11
CA GLY A 72 -5.68 13.86 4.61
C GLY A 72 -6.93 14.72 4.64
N THR A 73 -6.76 16.01 4.55
CA THR A 73 -7.87 16.99 4.59
C THR A 73 -8.04 17.69 3.25
N ARG A 74 -9.25 18.09 2.94
CA ARG A 74 -9.62 18.95 1.82
C ARG A 74 -10.78 19.85 2.19
N LYS A 75 -10.77 21.07 1.67
CA LYS A 75 -11.89 21.98 1.83
C LYS A 75 -13.11 21.44 1.08
N GLU A 76 -14.28 21.53 1.69
CA GLU A 76 -15.55 21.03 1.14
C GLU A 76 -15.86 21.56 -0.27
N LYS A 77 -15.59 22.85 -0.55
CA LYS A 77 -15.77 23.45 -1.86
C LYS A 77 -15.01 22.76 -3.00
N HIS A 78 -13.99 21.96 -2.68
CA HIS A 78 -13.22 21.18 -3.65
C HIS A 78 -13.67 19.71 -3.75
N ALA A 79 -14.71 19.33 -3.02
CA ALA A 79 -15.29 17.99 -3.05
C ALA A 79 -16.52 17.93 -3.98
N SER A 80 -16.74 16.80 -4.63
CA SER A 80 -17.99 16.54 -5.33
C SER A 80 -19.11 16.28 -4.32
N LYS A 81 -20.35 16.67 -4.66
CA LYS A 81 -21.53 16.47 -3.78
C LYS A 81 -21.69 15.01 -3.30
N PRO A 82 -21.59 13.97 -4.16
CA PRO A 82 -21.69 12.58 -3.71
C PRO A 82 -20.60 12.20 -2.71
N PHE A 83 -19.36 12.64 -2.94
CA PHE A 83 -18.25 12.38 -2.02
C PHE A 83 -18.46 13.05 -0.67
N ALA A 84 -18.88 14.34 -0.68
CA ALA A 84 -19.17 15.07 0.54
C ALA A 84 -20.33 14.42 1.32
N GLY A 85 -21.39 14.00 0.63
CA GLY A 85 -22.53 13.29 1.22
C GLY A 85 -22.11 11.96 1.87
N HIS A 86 -21.28 11.16 1.19
CA HIS A 86 -20.77 9.91 1.72
C HIS A 86 -19.93 10.12 3.01
N VAL A 87 -18.97 11.05 2.96
CA VAL A 87 -18.14 11.34 4.15
C VAL A 87 -18.97 11.86 5.30
N ARG A 88 -19.95 12.74 5.04
CA ARG A 88 -20.84 13.29 6.09
C ARG A 88 -21.79 12.25 6.68
N ALA A 89 -22.31 11.33 5.88
CA ALA A 89 -23.18 10.26 6.37
C ALA A 89 -22.49 9.39 7.44
N HIS A 90 -21.16 9.28 7.37
CA HIS A 90 -20.34 8.55 8.32
C HIS A 90 -19.58 9.48 9.28
N ALA A 91 -19.77 10.80 9.19
CA ALA A 91 -19.04 11.81 9.97
C ALA A 91 -19.64 12.06 11.35
N GLY A 92 -20.87 11.61 11.63
CA GLY A 92 -21.49 11.79 12.94
C GLY A 92 -20.63 11.29 14.10
N GLU A 93 -19.91 10.19 13.86
CA GLU A 93 -18.94 9.59 14.78
C GLU A 93 -17.52 10.17 14.62
N LEU A 94 -17.25 10.89 13.53
CA LEU A 94 -15.95 11.47 13.20
C LEU A 94 -15.76 12.89 13.76
N ALA A 95 -16.85 13.59 14.11
CA ALA A 95 -16.83 15.03 14.42
C ALA A 95 -16.30 15.33 15.83
N GLU A 96 -16.54 14.45 16.80
CA GLU A 96 -16.13 14.68 18.18
C GLU A 96 -14.67 14.19 18.40
N GLY A 97 -13.72 15.13 18.37
CA GLY A 97 -12.30 14.86 18.65
C GLY A 97 -11.40 14.75 17.41
N ALA A 98 -11.91 14.97 16.21
CA ALA A 98 -11.19 14.69 14.97
C ALA A 98 -10.22 15.80 14.49
N GLY A 99 -10.23 16.98 15.09
CA GLY A 99 -9.36 18.08 14.66
C GLY A 99 -9.67 18.63 13.25
N PHE A 100 -10.80 18.24 12.65
CA PHE A 100 -11.25 18.82 11.37
C PHE A 100 -12.03 20.10 11.61
N GLY A 101 -11.72 21.12 10.81
CA GLY A 101 -12.54 22.33 10.78
C GLY A 101 -13.94 22.05 10.23
N PRO A 102 -14.93 22.91 10.54
CA PRO A 102 -16.36 22.71 10.19
C PRO A 102 -16.62 22.56 8.67
N HIS A 103 -15.67 22.92 7.83
CA HIS A 103 -15.75 22.82 6.36
C HIS A 103 -14.65 21.94 5.75
N GLU A 104 -14.08 21.02 6.52
CA GLU A 104 -13.04 20.11 6.07
C GLU A 104 -13.59 18.70 5.92
N LEU A 105 -13.18 18.02 4.86
CA LEU A 105 -13.51 16.64 4.54
C LEU A 105 -12.24 15.83 4.36
N LEU A 106 -12.33 14.52 4.53
CA LEU A 106 -11.27 13.61 4.17
C LEU A 106 -10.94 13.70 2.69
N ARG A 107 -9.65 13.67 2.36
CA ARG A 107 -9.20 13.85 0.98
C ARG A 107 -9.19 12.55 0.17
N HIS A 108 -8.76 11.45 0.78
CA HIS A 108 -8.60 10.17 0.11
C HIS A 108 -9.24 9.05 0.93
N LEU A 109 -10.00 8.19 0.27
CA LEU A 109 -10.63 7.02 0.87
C LEU A 109 -10.08 5.75 0.22
N ALA A 110 -9.87 4.72 1.01
CA ALA A 110 -9.53 3.40 0.49
C ALA A 110 -9.99 2.29 1.44
N GLU A 111 -10.28 1.13 0.88
CA GLU A 111 -10.70 -0.03 1.64
C GLU A 111 -9.54 -0.97 1.94
N PHE A 112 -9.58 -1.56 3.13
CA PHE A 112 -8.74 -2.67 3.54
C PHE A 112 -9.63 -3.83 3.95
N ARG A 113 -9.47 -4.98 3.30
CA ARG A 113 -10.12 -6.21 3.72
C ARG A 113 -9.45 -6.71 5.00
N VAL A 114 -10.24 -6.94 6.01
CA VAL A 114 -9.80 -7.38 7.35
C VAL A 114 -10.52 -8.66 7.75
N SER A 115 -10.00 -9.37 8.74
CA SER A 115 -10.73 -10.45 9.40
C SER A 115 -11.78 -9.88 10.35
N GLU A 116 -12.79 -10.64 10.72
CA GLU A 116 -13.88 -10.18 11.58
C GLU A 116 -13.40 -9.71 12.96
N ASP A 117 -12.39 -10.39 13.50
CA ASP A 117 -11.75 -10.06 14.78
C ASP A 117 -10.91 -8.76 14.74
N ALA A 118 -10.66 -8.21 13.54
CA ALA A 118 -9.93 -6.97 13.34
C ALA A 118 -10.82 -5.77 12.95
N LEU A 119 -12.14 -5.90 13.10
CA LEU A 119 -13.05 -4.80 12.87
C LEU A 119 -12.88 -3.72 13.96
N LEU A 120 -12.78 -2.48 13.51
CA LEU A 120 -12.64 -1.30 14.35
C LEU A 120 -13.86 -0.39 14.15
N PRO A 121 -14.38 0.25 15.19
CA PRO A 121 -15.50 1.18 15.05
C PRO A 121 -15.13 2.37 14.16
N SER A 122 -16.17 3.00 13.55
CA SER A 122 -16.02 4.24 12.82
C SER A 122 -15.44 5.33 13.72
N GLY A 123 -14.60 6.21 13.16
CA GLY A 123 -13.92 7.25 13.92
C GLY A 123 -12.55 6.83 14.50
N THR A 124 -12.26 5.56 14.68
CA THR A 124 -11.00 5.08 15.26
C THR A 124 -9.79 5.62 14.48
N PRO A 125 -8.85 6.32 15.15
CA PRO A 125 -7.63 6.81 14.51
C PRO A 125 -6.65 5.64 14.25
N ILE A 126 -5.94 5.73 13.13
CA ILE A 126 -4.89 4.77 12.76
C ILE A 126 -3.58 5.56 12.63
N PRO A 127 -2.82 5.74 13.75
CA PRO A 127 -1.55 6.48 13.73
C PRO A 127 -0.42 5.68 13.07
N ALA A 128 0.74 6.31 12.87
CA ALA A 128 1.93 5.61 12.40
C ALA A 128 2.37 4.48 13.37
N ALA A 129 2.10 4.63 14.65
CA ALA A 129 2.36 3.64 15.70
C ALA A 129 1.51 2.35 15.58
N HIS A 130 0.55 2.29 14.65
CA HIS A 130 -0.11 1.06 14.23
C HIS A 130 0.89 0.00 13.74
N PHE A 131 1.98 0.44 13.14
CA PHE A 131 3.08 -0.42 12.72
C PHE A 131 4.14 -0.52 13.81
N SER A 132 5.00 -1.53 13.71
CA SER A 132 6.12 -1.74 14.63
C SER A 132 7.46 -1.64 13.89
N PRO A 133 8.54 -1.13 14.51
CA PRO A 133 9.87 -1.16 13.92
C PRO A 133 10.29 -2.61 13.61
N GLY A 134 11.03 -2.81 12.53
CA GLY A 134 11.42 -4.15 12.05
C GLY A 134 10.34 -4.92 11.29
N GLN A 135 9.08 -4.48 11.38
CA GLN A 135 7.96 -5.09 10.66
C GLN A 135 8.14 -5.01 9.14
N LEU A 136 7.67 -6.05 8.43
CA LEU A 136 7.58 -6.05 6.97
C LEU A 136 6.22 -5.53 6.52
N VAL A 137 6.24 -4.57 5.61
CA VAL A 137 5.03 -3.94 5.05
C VAL A 137 5.02 -3.99 3.53
N ASP A 138 3.82 -4.03 2.96
CA ASP A 138 3.56 -3.89 1.54
C ASP A 138 3.00 -2.49 1.26
N VAL A 139 3.69 -1.73 0.41
CA VAL A 139 3.28 -0.36 0.07
C VAL A 139 2.78 -0.31 -1.36
N ARG A 140 1.51 0.05 -1.52
CA ARG A 140 0.82 0.13 -2.80
C ARG A 140 0.55 1.58 -3.19
N GLY A 141 1.02 1.96 -4.38
CA GLY A 141 0.81 3.31 -4.90
C GLY A 141 0.70 3.34 -6.42
N VAL A 142 0.43 4.51 -6.97
CA VAL A 142 0.40 4.75 -8.41
C VAL A 142 1.75 5.28 -8.85
N THR A 143 2.42 4.61 -9.78
CA THR A 143 3.74 5.04 -10.26
C THR A 143 3.64 6.35 -11.03
N ARG A 144 4.68 7.18 -10.92
CA ARG A 144 4.78 8.43 -11.68
C ARG A 144 4.57 8.18 -13.17
N GLY A 145 3.65 8.92 -13.79
CA GLY A 145 3.43 8.89 -15.21
C GLY A 145 4.64 9.43 -15.99
N LYS A 146 5.02 8.75 -17.06
CA LYS A 146 6.14 9.12 -17.95
C LYS A 146 5.69 9.35 -19.38
N GLY A 147 4.37 9.36 -19.62
CA GLY A 147 3.79 9.50 -20.97
C GLY A 147 4.11 8.32 -21.88
N PHE A 148 4.09 8.56 -23.19
CA PHE A 148 4.48 7.58 -24.19
C PHE A 148 5.99 7.42 -24.23
N GLN A 149 6.50 6.21 -24.08
CA GLN A 149 7.93 5.91 -24.05
C GLN A 149 8.27 4.82 -25.05
N GLY A 150 9.44 4.95 -25.68
CA GLY A 150 10.03 3.94 -26.56
C GLY A 150 10.43 2.67 -25.82
N ALA A 151 10.74 1.61 -26.57
CA ALA A 151 11.08 0.30 -26.03
C ALA A 151 12.33 0.32 -25.13
N MET A 152 13.31 1.16 -25.41
CA MET A 152 14.52 1.29 -24.59
C MET A 152 14.18 1.71 -23.15
N LYS A 153 13.41 2.79 -22.98
CA LYS A 153 13.06 3.29 -21.64
C LYS A 153 12.00 2.44 -20.96
N ARG A 154 11.04 1.91 -21.72
CA ARG A 154 9.92 1.16 -21.16
C ARG A 154 10.29 -0.27 -20.76
N TRP A 155 11.19 -0.91 -21.52
CA TRP A 155 11.53 -2.33 -21.40
C TRP A 155 13.01 -2.64 -21.30
N ASN A 156 13.86 -1.60 -21.22
CA ASN A 156 15.33 -1.71 -21.13
C ASN A 156 15.96 -2.41 -22.35
N PHE A 157 15.45 -2.13 -23.57
CA PHE A 157 16.07 -2.62 -24.79
C PHE A 157 17.39 -1.88 -25.05
N GLY A 158 18.40 -2.59 -25.55
CA GLY A 158 19.73 -2.05 -25.80
C GLY A 158 19.82 -1.04 -26.96
N GLY A 159 18.85 -1.07 -27.88
CA GLY A 159 18.89 -0.25 -29.11
C GLY A 159 19.84 -0.82 -30.16
N GLN A 160 20.14 -0.02 -31.17
CA GLN A 160 21.04 -0.36 -32.31
C GLN A 160 22.41 0.31 -32.09
N ARG A 161 23.40 -0.14 -32.88
CA ARG A 161 24.74 0.46 -32.87
C ARG A 161 24.72 1.94 -33.26
N ALA A 162 25.68 2.72 -32.78
CA ALA A 162 25.82 4.13 -33.15
C ALA A 162 26.44 4.33 -34.53
N THR A 163 27.26 3.36 -35.00
CA THR A 163 28.03 3.37 -36.26
C THR A 163 27.75 2.11 -37.07
N HIS A 164 28.61 1.80 -38.04
CA HIS A 164 28.48 0.62 -38.93
C HIS A 164 27.19 0.62 -39.75
N GLY A 165 26.91 1.73 -40.45
CA GLY A 165 25.80 1.84 -41.41
C GLY A 165 24.41 2.01 -40.80
N VAL A 166 24.28 2.09 -39.45
CA VAL A 166 23.01 2.36 -38.81
C VAL A 166 22.61 3.81 -39.04
N SER A 167 21.45 4.02 -39.68
CA SER A 167 20.89 5.34 -39.93
C SER A 167 19.47 5.43 -39.35
N LYS A 168 19.21 6.47 -38.55
CA LYS A 168 17.88 6.85 -38.01
C LYS A 168 17.16 5.79 -37.10
N THR A 169 17.77 4.62 -36.85
CA THR A 169 17.14 3.51 -36.11
C THR A 169 17.82 3.20 -34.77
N HIS A 170 18.69 4.07 -34.27
CA HIS A 170 19.49 3.88 -33.06
C HIS A 170 18.66 3.48 -31.82
N ARG A 171 17.44 3.98 -31.72
CA ARG A 171 16.54 3.71 -30.56
C ARG A 171 15.38 2.76 -30.89
N ALA A 172 15.42 2.10 -32.04
CA ALA A 172 14.38 1.16 -32.45
C ALA A 172 14.43 -0.14 -31.63
N HIS A 173 13.29 -0.81 -31.50
CA HIS A 173 13.16 -2.03 -30.73
C HIS A 173 13.62 -3.30 -31.45
N GLY A 174 13.99 -3.18 -32.74
CA GLY A 174 14.38 -4.30 -33.58
C GLY A 174 13.19 -5.05 -34.18
N SER A 175 13.38 -6.31 -34.54
CA SER A 175 12.35 -7.13 -35.17
C SER A 175 11.16 -7.39 -34.22
N MET A 176 9.96 -7.41 -34.79
CA MET A 176 8.72 -7.71 -34.08
C MET A 176 8.41 -9.22 -34.03
N GLY A 177 9.05 -10.03 -34.87
CA GLY A 177 8.80 -11.48 -34.92
C GLY A 177 9.52 -12.16 -36.07
N GLY A 178 9.19 -13.43 -36.28
CA GLY A 178 9.59 -14.20 -37.43
C GLY A 178 8.79 -13.84 -38.71
N CYS A 179 9.28 -14.28 -39.86
CA CYS A 179 8.68 -14.01 -41.17
C CYS A 179 7.44 -14.90 -41.43
N GLN A 180 7.59 -15.96 -42.20
CA GLN A 180 6.50 -16.87 -42.58
C GLN A 180 5.98 -17.72 -41.40
N ASN A 181 6.86 -18.22 -40.54
CA ASN A 181 6.55 -18.95 -39.34
C ASN A 181 7.01 -18.14 -38.10
N PRO A 182 6.09 -17.73 -37.18
CA PRO A 182 4.67 -18.07 -37.04
C PRO A 182 3.69 -17.18 -37.79
N GLY A 183 4.13 -16.26 -38.67
CA GLY A 183 3.27 -15.37 -39.45
C GLY A 183 2.48 -14.32 -38.67
N ARG A 184 2.79 -14.15 -37.40
CA ARG A 184 2.10 -13.23 -36.46
C ARG A 184 3.05 -12.66 -35.41
N VAL A 185 2.68 -11.53 -34.83
CA VAL A 185 3.32 -10.98 -33.63
C VAL A 185 2.68 -11.62 -32.39
N PHE A 186 3.48 -12.19 -31.52
CA PHE A 186 2.97 -12.81 -30.28
C PHE A 186 2.31 -11.79 -29.35
N LYS A 187 1.24 -12.22 -28.67
CA LYS A 187 0.59 -11.42 -27.64
C LYS A 187 1.59 -11.09 -26.52
N GLY A 188 1.52 -9.89 -25.97
CA GLY A 188 2.44 -9.44 -24.92
C GLY A 188 3.83 -9.01 -25.41
N LYS A 189 4.09 -8.93 -26.72
CA LYS A 189 5.35 -8.40 -27.27
C LYS A 189 5.65 -7.01 -26.68
N LYS A 190 6.86 -6.85 -26.17
CA LYS A 190 7.33 -5.60 -25.57
C LYS A 190 7.54 -4.53 -26.63
N MET A 191 6.68 -3.51 -26.63
CA MET A 191 6.68 -2.39 -27.60
C MET A 191 6.59 -1.06 -26.87
N ALA A 192 6.80 0.04 -27.63
CA ALA A 192 6.54 1.39 -27.17
C ALA A 192 5.11 1.55 -26.65
N GLY A 193 4.86 2.52 -25.80
CA GLY A 193 3.55 2.83 -25.26
C GLY A 193 3.61 3.61 -23.96
N ARG A 194 2.44 3.82 -23.33
CA ARG A 194 2.32 4.57 -22.09
C ARG A 194 3.06 3.85 -20.95
N MET A 195 3.95 4.59 -20.28
CA MET A 195 4.73 4.11 -19.14
C MET A 195 4.34 4.87 -17.87
N GLY A 196 4.28 4.15 -16.75
CA GLY A 196 3.85 4.74 -15.47
C GLY A 196 2.33 4.98 -15.39
N GLY A 197 1.88 5.66 -14.34
CA GLY A 197 0.46 5.86 -14.05
C GLY A 197 -0.27 4.55 -13.72
N LYS A 198 0.46 3.50 -13.38
CA LYS A 198 -0.08 2.19 -13.03
C LYS A 198 0.07 1.94 -11.54
N ARG A 199 -0.90 1.24 -10.96
CA ARG A 199 -0.85 0.78 -9.58
C ARG A 199 0.17 -0.35 -9.45
N VAL A 200 1.13 -0.17 -8.53
CA VAL A 200 2.20 -1.14 -8.22
C VAL A 200 2.31 -1.26 -6.71
N THR A 201 2.63 -2.46 -6.25
CA THR A 201 2.90 -2.74 -4.84
C THR A 201 4.38 -3.07 -4.68
N ALA A 202 5.09 -2.31 -3.85
CA ALA A 202 6.41 -2.67 -3.37
C ALA A 202 6.21 -3.57 -2.14
N GLN A 203 6.69 -4.80 -2.22
CA GLN A 203 6.45 -5.83 -1.20
C GLN A 203 7.63 -6.01 -0.27
N ASN A 204 7.35 -6.44 0.96
CA ASN A 204 8.36 -6.81 1.97
C ASN A 204 9.35 -5.67 2.28
N LEU A 205 8.87 -4.44 2.41
CA LEU A 205 9.69 -3.32 2.85
C LEU A 205 9.77 -3.33 4.38
N VAL A 206 10.95 -3.11 4.92
CA VAL A 206 11.15 -3.06 6.38
C VAL A 206 10.81 -1.68 6.91
N VAL A 207 10.03 -1.61 7.97
CA VAL A 207 9.85 -0.40 8.77
C VAL A 207 11.09 -0.19 9.61
N HIS A 208 11.85 0.87 9.32
CA HIS A 208 13.11 1.15 9.99
C HIS A 208 12.88 1.86 11.33
N LYS A 209 12.10 2.96 11.30
CA LYS A 209 11.71 3.70 12.51
C LYS A 209 10.37 4.41 12.33
N ILE A 210 9.79 4.82 13.43
CA ILE A 210 8.50 5.51 13.50
C ILE A 210 8.65 6.72 14.41
N ASP A 211 8.26 7.89 13.92
CA ASP A 211 8.12 9.11 14.70
C ASP A 211 6.65 9.25 15.09
N THR A 212 6.35 9.05 16.36
CA THR A 212 4.99 9.07 16.89
C THR A 212 4.43 10.48 17.01
N VAL A 213 5.29 11.47 17.25
CA VAL A 213 4.90 12.88 17.42
C VAL A 213 4.45 13.48 16.09
N ARG A 214 5.20 13.19 15.01
CA ARG A 214 4.91 13.71 13.66
C ARG A 214 4.14 12.74 12.79
N ASN A 215 3.75 11.56 13.31
CA ASN A 215 3.12 10.49 12.55
C ASN A 215 3.88 10.10 11.27
N LEU A 216 5.22 9.97 11.36
CA LEU A 216 6.06 9.60 10.24
C LEU A 216 6.46 8.12 10.34
N LEU A 217 6.35 7.43 9.19
CA LEU A 217 6.80 6.06 9.01
C LEU A 217 8.00 6.06 8.07
N PHE A 218 9.14 5.55 8.51
CA PHE A 218 10.37 5.43 7.73
C PHE A 218 10.52 4.00 7.23
N VAL A 219 10.42 3.83 5.91
CA VAL A 219 10.43 2.50 5.27
C VAL A 219 11.70 2.35 4.44
N ARG A 220 12.42 1.24 4.63
CA ARG A 220 13.65 0.96 3.91
C ARG A 220 13.34 0.61 2.45
N GLY A 221 13.89 1.41 1.52
CA GLY A 221 13.75 1.19 0.08
C GLY A 221 12.86 2.20 -0.62
N ALA A 222 12.57 1.91 -1.89
CA ALA A 222 11.78 2.78 -2.76
C ALA A 222 10.29 2.45 -2.69
N VAL A 223 9.46 3.47 -2.63
CA VAL A 223 7.99 3.38 -2.63
C VAL A 223 7.45 3.95 -3.95
N PRO A 224 6.45 3.31 -4.58
CA PRO A 224 5.82 3.84 -5.79
C PRO A 224 5.11 5.16 -5.52
N GLY A 225 5.07 6.04 -6.53
CA GLY A 225 4.42 7.36 -6.48
C GLY A 225 5.40 8.53 -6.49
N ALA A 226 4.88 9.71 -6.77
CA ALA A 226 5.59 10.97 -6.65
C ALA A 226 5.56 11.48 -5.19
N LYS A 227 6.28 12.56 -4.89
CA LYS A 227 6.12 13.30 -3.63
C LYS A 227 4.69 13.86 -3.58
N GLY A 228 4.03 13.76 -2.43
CA GLY A 228 2.66 14.21 -2.23
C GLY A 228 1.57 13.21 -2.65
N ASP A 229 1.93 12.08 -3.26
CA ASP A 229 0.96 11.04 -3.60
C ASP A 229 0.59 10.21 -2.37
N PHE A 230 -0.70 9.81 -2.33
CA PHE A 230 -1.18 8.85 -1.33
C PHE A 230 -0.77 7.43 -1.68
N VAL A 231 -0.34 6.70 -0.67
CA VAL A 231 -0.01 5.28 -0.74
C VAL A 231 -0.77 4.51 0.33
N LYS A 232 -1.11 3.26 0.02
CA LYS A 232 -1.68 2.31 0.98
C LYS A 232 -0.54 1.50 1.58
N VAL A 233 -0.42 1.51 2.89
CA VAL A 233 0.53 0.69 3.65
C VAL A 233 -0.25 -0.41 4.34
N SER A 234 0.15 -1.64 4.17
CA SER A 234 -0.47 -2.82 4.82
C SER A 234 0.61 -3.80 5.24
N ASP A 235 0.26 -4.71 6.12
CA ASP A 235 1.16 -5.80 6.49
C ASP A 235 1.56 -6.62 5.27
N SER A 236 2.77 -7.18 5.28
CA SER A 236 3.27 -7.99 4.18
C SER A 236 2.48 -9.29 4.04
N VAL A 237 1.90 -9.52 2.86
CA VAL A 237 1.14 -10.75 2.58
C VAL A 237 2.03 -11.99 2.51
N LYS A 238 3.30 -11.83 2.09
CA LYS A 238 4.20 -12.96 1.85
C LYS A 238 4.97 -13.43 3.08
N LYS A 239 5.22 -12.52 4.04
CA LYS A 239 6.10 -12.77 5.19
C LYS A 239 5.47 -12.51 6.56
N VAL A 240 4.22 -12.09 6.61
CA VAL A 240 3.46 -12.09 7.86
C VAL A 240 3.05 -13.53 8.13
N THR A 241 3.73 -14.17 9.06
CA THR A 241 3.28 -15.47 9.56
C THR A 241 2.20 -15.25 10.61
N PRO A 242 1.17 -16.10 10.70
CA PRO A 242 0.19 -16.04 11.76
C PRO A 242 0.84 -15.98 13.15
N ALA A 243 1.94 -16.70 13.35
CA ALA A 243 2.72 -16.71 14.58
C ALA A 243 3.20 -15.31 15.03
N VAL A 244 3.49 -14.38 14.12
CA VAL A 244 3.90 -13.01 14.45
C VAL A 244 2.72 -12.19 14.99
N LEU A 245 1.51 -12.44 14.51
CA LEU A 245 0.30 -11.81 15.02
C LEU A 245 -0.15 -12.45 16.36
N GLU A 246 0.01 -13.76 16.49
CA GLU A 246 -0.36 -14.53 17.69
C GLU A 246 0.61 -14.29 18.87
N SER A 247 1.89 -14.04 18.60
CA SER A 247 2.92 -13.76 19.61
C SER A 247 2.80 -12.36 20.25
N GLY A 248 1.85 -11.51 19.80
CA GLY A 248 1.71 -10.14 20.29
C GLY A 248 2.82 -9.19 19.84
N ALA A 249 3.70 -9.63 18.94
CA ALA A 249 4.76 -8.78 18.39
C ALA A 249 4.23 -7.59 17.58
N LEU A 250 2.99 -7.69 17.09
CA LEU A 250 2.29 -6.59 16.42
C LEU A 250 1.01 -6.23 17.17
N PRO A 251 0.69 -4.95 17.32
CA PRO A 251 -0.55 -4.51 17.95
C PRO A 251 -1.74 -4.98 17.10
N PHE A 252 -2.73 -5.61 17.76
CA PHE A 252 -3.91 -6.15 17.08
C PHE A 252 -5.19 -5.82 17.87
N PRO A 253 -6.26 -5.33 17.24
CA PRO A 253 -6.41 -4.99 15.80
C PRO A 253 -5.66 -3.71 15.39
N THR A 254 -5.40 -2.83 16.34
CA THR A 254 -4.56 -1.63 16.24
C THR A 254 -4.02 -1.29 17.62
N ARG A 255 -3.10 -0.35 17.71
CA ARG A 255 -2.60 0.15 18.99
C ARG A 255 -3.62 1.12 19.60
N SER A 256 -3.86 0.99 20.91
CA SER A 256 -4.76 1.90 21.64
C SER A 256 -4.17 3.32 21.64
N PRO A 257 -5.01 4.37 21.47
CA PRO A 257 -4.55 5.75 21.45
C PRO A 257 -3.98 6.21 22.80
N ASP A 258 -4.41 5.56 23.89
CA ASP A 258 -4.04 5.92 25.28
C ASP A 258 -2.68 5.36 25.71
N GLU A 259 -2.05 4.52 24.89
CA GLU A 259 -0.75 3.94 25.20
C GLU A 259 0.36 4.99 25.07
N ALA A 260 1.00 5.34 26.18
CA ALA A 260 2.14 6.25 26.20
C ALA A 260 3.32 5.64 25.44
N LEU A 261 3.68 6.26 24.32
CA LEU A 261 4.76 5.81 23.46
C LEU A 261 5.95 6.77 23.50
N PRO A 262 7.19 6.29 23.36
CA PRO A 262 8.32 7.16 23.13
C PRO A 262 8.14 7.95 21.82
N ALA A 263 8.73 9.15 21.77
CA ALA A 263 8.62 10.03 20.60
C ALA A 263 9.12 9.37 19.29
N VAL A 264 10.08 8.47 19.42
CA VAL A 264 10.64 7.71 18.29
C VAL A 264 10.76 6.24 18.69
N LEU A 265 10.24 5.36 17.81
CA LEU A 265 10.40 3.92 17.87
C LEU A 265 11.41 3.51 16.80
N GLU A 266 12.49 2.87 17.18
CA GLU A 266 13.53 2.38 16.26
C GLU A 266 13.67 0.86 16.36
N THR A 267 14.21 0.23 15.33
CA THR A 267 14.67 -1.17 15.42
C THR A 267 15.93 -1.18 16.26
N ASP A 268 15.94 -1.99 17.31
CA ASP A 268 17.19 -2.37 17.95
C ASP A 268 18.09 -3.00 16.88
N ALA A 269 19.28 -2.41 16.69
CA ALA A 269 20.22 -2.74 15.60
C ALA A 269 20.91 -4.08 15.86
#